data_afb1cb65e97bba7fa673b1796c2be673
#
_entry.id   afb1cb65e97bba7fa673b1796c2be673
#
_cell.length_a   1.000
_cell.length_b   1.000
_cell.length_c   1.000
_cell.angle_alpha   90.00
_cell.angle_beta   90.00
_cell.angle_gamma   90.00
#
_symmetry.space_group_name_H-M   'P 1'
#
loop_
_entity.id
_entity.type
_entity.pdbx_description
1 polymer ?
#
loop_
_entity_poly.entity_id
_entity_poly.type
_entity_poly.pdbx_seq_one_letter_code
_entity_poly.pdbx_strand_id
1 'polypeptide(L)'
;MDLIAQVLIAQVPPNREMMRLRDMLDGAGIEWHDNSDEIMCRTQLFDGDEMVYSAICGRHAYGNIELWTRNARSCKQDPIGLNTAEKAFALIREEVGK
;
A
#
# COMPACT_ATOMS: atom_id res chain seq x y z
N MET A 1 -22.57 -18.95 10.71
CA MET A 1 -22.29 -18.74 10.40
C MET A 1 -21.86 -18.08 9.86
N ASP A 2 -21.65 -17.64 9.62
CA ASP A 2 -21.13 -17.32 8.95
C ASP A 2 -21.14 -15.98 8.42
N LEU A 3 -21.74 -14.93 9.00
CA LEU A 3 -21.59 -13.53 8.67
C LEU A 3 -20.16 -13.05 8.84
N ILE A 4 -19.47 -13.54 9.84
CA ILE A 4 -18.06 -13.19 10.06
C ILE A 4 -17.21 -13.66 8.91
N ALA A 5 -17.41 -14.87 8.45
CA ALA A 5 -16.65 -15.40 7.32
C ALA A 5 -16.92 -14.58 6.05
N GLN A 6 -18.16 -14.18 5.84
CA GLN A 6 -18.53 -13.37 4.67
C GLN A 6 -17.88 -11.99 4.70
N VAL A 7 -17.83 -11.38 5.88
CA VAL A 7 -17.18 -10.08 6.03
C VAL A 7 -15.69 -10.18 5.73
N LEU A 8 -15.05 -11.23 6.22
CA LEU A 8 -13.61 -11.44 5.97
C LEU A 8 -13.31 -11.66 4.49
N ILE A 9 -14.22 -12.34 3.79
CA ILE A 9 -14.06 -12.59 2.36
C ILE A 9 -14.27 -11.33 1.53
N ALA A 10 -14.96 -10.34 2.07
CA ALA A 10 -15.28 -9.11 1.34
C ALA A 10 -14.06 -8.21 1.10
N GLN A 11 -12.99 -8.37 1.87
CA GLN A 11 -11.80 -7.55 1.67
C GLN A 11 -11.00 -8.02 0.47
N VAL A 12 -10.45 -7.05 -0.28
CA VAL A 12 -9.56 -7.34 -1.39
C VAL A 12 -8.24 -7.86 -0.84
N PRO A 13 -7.80 -9.06 -1.21
CA PRO A 13 -6.54 -9.59 -0.72
C PRO A 13 -5.36 -8.92 -1.43
N PRO A 14 -4.18 -8.91 -0.80
CA PRO A 14 -2.98 -8.41 -1.47
C PRO A 14 -2.61 -9.31 -2.64
N ASN A 15 -2.20 -8.71 -3.76
CA ASN A 15 -1.64 -9.47 -4.85
C ASN A 15 -0.19 -9.88 -4.50
N ARG A 16 0.46 -10.64 -5.40
CA ARG A 16 1.80 -11.14 -5.15
C ARG A 16 2.80 -10.02 -4.85
N GLU A 17 2.79 -8.95 -5.63
CA GLU A 17 3.72 -7.84 -5.43
C GLU A 17 3.45 -7.09 -4.13
N MET A 18 2.19 -6.93 -3.75
CA MET A 18 1.86 -6.31 -2.47
C MET A 18 2.30 -7.17 -1.29
N MET A 19 2.18 -8.49 -1.39
CA MET A 19 2.67 -9.40 -0.34
C MET A 19 4.19 -9.28 -0.21
N ARG A 20 4.90 -9.24 -1.32
CA ARG A 20 6.35 -9.04 -1.32
C ARG A 20 6.73 -7.70 -0.71
N LEU A 21 5.99 -6.64 -1.05
CA LEU A 21 6.23 -5.31 -0.49
C LEU A 21 6.09 -5.33 1.03
N ARG A 22 5.03 -5.93 1.55
CA ARG A 22 4.82 -6.02 2.99
C ARG A 22 5.95 -6.77 3.69
N ASP A 23 6.43 -7.85 3.09
CA ASP A 23 7.58 -8.59 3.63
C ASP A 23 8.83 -7.73 3.66
N MET A 24 9.06 -6.95 2.62
CA MET A 24 10.22 -6.05 2.55
C MET A 24 10.12 -4.94 3.59
N LEU A 25 8.93 -4.38 3.79
CA LEU A 25 8.70 -3.37 4.81
C LEU A 25 8.98 -3.92 6.21
N ASP A 26 8.48 -5.13 6.49
CA ASP A 26 8.74 -5.79 7.77
C ASP A 26 10.23 -6.02 7.98
N GLY A 27 10.92 -6.50 6.95
CA GLY A 27 12.35 -6.76 7.03
C GLY A 27 13.19 -5.52 7.27
N ALA A 28 12.70 -4.36 6.83
CA ALA A 28 13.40 -3.08 7.00
C ALA A 28 12.95 -2.33 8.26
N GLY A 29 12.00 -2.87 9.02
CA GLY A 29 11.47 -2.21 10.20
C GLY A 29 10.64 -0.98 9.88
N ILE A 30 10.03 -0.94 8.72
CA ILE A 30 9.17 0.17 8.30
C ILE A 30 7.72 -0.18 8.67
N GLU A 31 7.12 0.65 9.47
CA GLU A 31 5.74 0.46 9.93
C GLU A 31 4.76 0.56 8.77
N TRP A 32 3.74 -0.28 8.80
CA TRP A 32 2.62 -0.20 7.86
C TRP A 32 1.36 -0.75 8.51
N HIS A 33 0.22 -0.35 7.98
CA HIS A 33 -1.10 -0.80 8.44
C HIS A 33 -1.93 -1.28 7.25
N ASP A 34 -2.68 -2.35 7.48
CA ASP A 34 -3.60 -2.89 6.48
C ASP A 34 -4.93 -2.16 6.60
N ASN A 35 -5.19 -1.25 5.70
CA ASN A 35 -6.44 -0.49 5.64
C ASN A 35 -7.28 -0.92 4.44
N SER A 36 -7.22 -2.21 4.11
CA SER A 36 -7.95 -2.77 2.99
C SER A 36 -9.44 -2.83 3.26
N ASP A 37 -10.21 -2.76 2.18
CA ASP A 37 -11.66 -2.93 2.23
C ASP A 37 -12.11 -3.78 1.04
N GLU A 38 -13.39 -3.76 0.72
CA GLU A 38 -13.96 -4.57 -0.35
C GLU A 38 -13.66 -4.02 -1.74
N ILE A 39 -13.08 -2.82 -1.82
CA ILE A 39 -12.76 -2.15 -3.09
C ILE A 39 -11.28 -2.25 -3.39
N MET A 40 -10.43 -2.05 -2.39
CA MET A 40 -8.98 -1.97 -2.60
C MET A 40 -8.23 -2.62 -1.44
N CYS A 41 -7.11 -3.25 -1.77
CA CYS A 41 -6.11 -3.65 -0.79
C CYS A 41 -5.20 -2.45 -0.55
N ARG A 42 -4.97 -2.10 0.72
CA ARG A 42 -4.17 -0.92 1.08
C ARG A 42 -3.12 -1.24 2.13
N THR A 43 -1.91 -0.80 1.86
CA THR A 43 -0.79 -0.83 2.80
C THR A 43 -0.39 0.62 3.02
N GLN A 44 -0.61 1.15 4.22
CA GLN A 44 -0.52 2.58 4.45
C GLN A 44 0.20 2.91 5.76
N LEU A 45 0.75 4.11 5.81
CA LEU A 45 1.28 4.70 7.03
C LEU A 45 0.82 6.15 7.12
N PHE A 46 0.31 6.52 8.29
CA PHE A 46 -0.10 7.89 8.61
C PHE A 46 0.71 8.41 9.78
N ASP A 47 0.98 9.70 9.77
CA ASP A 47 1.55 10.44 10.89
C ASP A 47 0.45 11.39 11.36
N GLY A 48 -0.30 10.99 12.38
CA GLY A 48 -1.53 11.67 12.76
C GLY A 48 -2.54 11.57 11.61
N ASP A 49 -2.97 12.71 11.11
CA ASP A 49 -3.91 12.76 9.99
C ASP A 49 -3.21 12.85 8.63
N GLU A 50 -1.88 12.95 8.64
CA GLU A 50 -1.13 13.09 7.40
C GLU A 50 -0.71 11.72 6.87
N MET A 51 -1.01 11.47 5.61
CA MET A 51 -0.59 10.25 4.96
C MET A 51 0.89 10.34 4.58
N VAL A 52 1.69 9.43 5.10
CA VAL A 52 3.11 9.33 4.74
C VAL A 52 3.27 8.59 3.42
N TYR A 53 2.63 7.43 3.30
CA TYR A 53 2.56 6.71 2.03
C TYR A 53 1.32 5.83 1.99
N SER A 54 0.91 5.47 0.78
CA SER A 54 -0.20 4.56 0.55
C SER A 54 0.10 3.74 -0.70
N ALA A 55 0.23 2.43 -0.53
CA ALA A 55 0.38 1.49 -1.62
C ALA A 55 -0.93 0.71 -1.74
N ILE A 56 -1.52 0.72 -2.93
CA ILE A 56 -2.79 0.05 -3.16
C ILE A 56 -2.68 -0.92 -4.31
N CYS A 57 -3.48 -1.97 -4.26
CA CYS A 57 -3.66 -2.88 -5.38
C CYS A 57 -5.11 -3.31 -5.44
N GLY A 58 -5.54 -3.71 -6.64
CA GLY A 58 -6.92 -4.10 -6.86
C GLY A 58 -7.38 -3.64 -8.22
N ARG A 59 -8.69 -3.79 -8.47
CA ARG A 59 -9.27 -3.58 -9.78
C ARG A 59 -9.01 -2.18 -10.36
N HIS A 60 -8.95 -1.17 -9.50
CA HIS A 60 -8.85 0.22 -9.94
C HIS A 60 -7.45 0.80 -9.78
N ALA A 61 -6.48 0.01 -9.35
CA ALA A 61 -5.11 0.49 -9.21
C ALA A 61 -4.37 0.43 -10.55
N TYR A 62 -3.49 1.40 -10.78
CA TYR A 62 -2.60 1.39 -11.93
C TYR A 62 -1.43 0.46 -11.67
N GLY A 63 -1.14 -0.44 -12.62
CA GLY A 63 -0.07 -1.43 -12.48
C GLY A 63 -0.40 -2.46 -11.39
N ASN A 64 0.61 -3.14 -10.90
CA ASN A 64 0.45 -4.11 -9.81
C ASN A 64 0.31 -3.43 -8.46
N ILE A 65 0.94 -2.27 -8.30
CA ILE A 65 0.86 -1.44 -7.10
C ILE A 65 0.76 0.00 -7.56
N GLU A 66 -0.22 0.72 -7.03
CA GLU A 66 -0.30 2.16 -7.21
C GLU A 66 0.18 2.80 -5.91
N LEU A 67 1.14 3.71 -6.02
CA LEU A 67 1.79 4.30 -4.86
C LEU A 67 1.58 5.80 -4.80
N TRP A 68 1.20 6.28 -3.59
CA TRP A 68 1.20 7.69 -3.23
C TRP A 68 2.22 7.86 -2.11
N THR A 69 3.02 8.90 -2.18
CA THR A 69 3.87 9.31 -1.06
C THR A 69 3.55 10.75 -0.71
N ARG A 70 3.84 11.12 0.53
CA ARG A 70 3.63 12.48 1.01
C ARG A 70 4.33 13.51 0.11
N ASN A 71 5.56 13.20 -0.28
CA ASN A 71 6.35 14.09 -1.12
C ASN A 71 5.73 14.25 -2.51
N ALA A 72 5.27 13.16 -3.11
CA ALA A 72 4.64 13.21 -4.42
C ALA A 72 3.35 14.04 -4.39
N ARG A 73 2.56 13.88 -3.32
CA ARG A 73 1.34 14.68 -3.15
C ARG A 73 1.67 16.16 -2.99
N SER A 74 2.72 16.46 -2.24
CA SER A 74 3.16 17.84 -2.06
C SER A 74 3.59 18.48 -3.38
N CYS A 75 4.14 17.68 -4.27
CA CYS A 75 4.54 18.12 -5.60
C CYS A 75 3.41 18.06 -6.61
N LYS A 76 2.21 17.69 -6.20
CA LYS A 76 1.02 17.54 -7.05
C LYS A 76 1.24 16.56 -8.18
N GLN A 77 1.98 15.50 -7.92
CA GLN A 77 2.18 14.43 -8.89
C GLN A 77 1.05 13.43 -8.81
N ASP A 78 0.76 12.78 -9.93
CA ASP A 78 -0.20 11.70 -9.95
C ASP A 78 0.36 10.47 -9.25
N PRO A 79 -0.49 9.55 -8.78
CA PRO A 79 -0.01 8.31 -8.22
C PRO A 79 0.81 7.55 -9.26
N ILE A 80 1.83 6.87 -8.78
CA ILE A 80 2.76 6.14 -9.64
C ILE A 80 2.30 4.69 -9.74
N GLY A 81 2.05 4.23 -10.96
CA GLY A 81 1.78 2.83 -11.22
C GLY A 81 3.08 2.06 -11.31
N LEU A 82 3.23 1.04 -10.49
CA LEU A 82 4.46 0.26 -10.39
C LEU A 82 4.21 -1.21 -10.70
N ASN A 83 5.21 -1.87 -11.26
CA ASN A 83 5.09 -3.29 -11.61
C ASN A 83 5.71 -4.20 -10.56
N THR A 84 6.59 -3.69 -9.69
CA THR A 84 7.31 -4.52 -8.74
C THR A 84 7.31 -3.94 -7.34
N ALA A 85 7.38 -4.84 -6.36
CA ALA A 85 7.51 -4.46 -4.96
C ALA A 85 8.82 -3.70 -4.72
N GLU A 86 9.88 -4.05 -5.43
CA GLU A 86 11.19 -3.39 -5.27
C GLU A 86 11.11 -1.90 -5.56
N LYS A 87 10.42 -1.53 -6.63
CA LYS A 87 10.27 -0.11 -6.99
C LYS A 87 9.47 0.64 -5.95
N ALA A 88 8.37 0.05 -5.49
CA ALA A 88 7.55 0.65 -4.44
C ALA A 88 8.34 0.80 -3.14
N PHE A 89 9.08 -0.24 -2.77
CA PHE A 89 9.88 -0.24 -1.57
C PHE A 89 10.95 0.85 -1.59
N ALA A 90 11.62 1.02 -2.73
CA ALA A 90 12.65 2.06 -2.86
C ALA A 90 12.07 3.46 -2.61
N LEU A 91 10.90 3.74 -3.17
CA LEU A 91 10.25 5.03 -3.00
C LEU A 91 9.75 5.24 -1.58
N ILE A 92 9.22 4.21 -0.94
CA ILE A 92 8.78 4.28 0.45
C ILE A 92 9.98 4.53 1.38
N ARG A 93 11.09 3.83 1.17
CA ARG A 93 12.30 4.04 1.96
C ARG A 93 12.78 5.49 1.86
N GLU A 94 12.75 6.04 0.66
CA GLU A 94 13.12 7.43 0.43
C GLU A 94 12.21 8.37 1.20
N GLU A 95 10.90 8.07 1.21
CA GLU A 95 9.93 8.91 1.93
C GLU A 95 10.11 8.85 3.43
N VAL A 96 10.37 7.69 4.00
CA VAL A 96 10.49 7.51 5.45
C VAL A 96 11.91 7.70 5.97
N GLY A 97 12.90 7.83 5.10
CA GLY A 97 14.28 8.08 5.50
C GLY A 97 15.00 6.85 6.00
N LYS A 98 14.59 5.69 5.54
CA LYS A 98 15.23 4.42 5.91
C LYS A 98 15.76 3.72 4.66
#